data_d5c933d53001d4605ce8d717d2b49271
#
_entry.id   d5c933d53001d4605ce8d717d2b49271
#
_cell.length_a   1.000
_cell.length_b   1.000
_cell.length_c   1.000
_cell.angle_alpha   90.00
_cell.angle_beta   90.00
_cell.angle_gamma   90.00
#
_symmetry.space_group_name_H-M   'P 1'
#
loop_
_entity.id
_entity.type
_entity.pdbx_description
1 polymer ?
#
loop_
_entity_poly.entity_id
_entity_poly.type
_entity_poly.pdbx_seq_one_letter_code
_entity_poly.pdbx_strand_id
1 'polypeptide(L)'
;MRNQILTILIFFVATIANAYSPNTKWPYLNENFAEGTVCRGKEHSVAKFNIHLVDNVLHYINPDDDKIYTAKYSEIDSVVISGTTYVQCDGKIMQVMAKSSAGMVLRYDYADFDALFTQIGAYGTSLNTGSGRNLSSLELAGLNNQRHGLMLQEKHDGKEIGMRKKYFLRIGKIDIEANKKDVEKILPADSKESWKLFLKNNKIKWKKPESLLLVVDFFKD
;
A
#
# COMPACT_ATOMS: atom_id res chain seq x y z
N MET A 1 50.22 -38.13 -18.20
CA MET A 1 48.75 -38.03 -18.29
C MET A 1 48.34 -36.85 -17.41
N ARG A 2 47.97 -35.75 -18.07
CA ARG A 2 47.66 -34.49 -17.38
C ARG A 2 46.12 -34.35 -17.31
N ASN A 3 45.58 -34.49 -16.09
CA ASN A 3 44.16 -34.33 -15.86
C ASN A 3 43.83 -32.83 -15.97
N GLN A 4 43.10 -32.44 -16.98
CA GLN A 4 42.48 -31.11 -17.05
C GLN A 4 41.18 -31.17 -16.26
N ILE A 5 41.19 -30.47 -15.12
CA ILE A 5 39.96 -30.21 -14.36
C ILE A 5 39.25 -29.05 -15.04
N LEU A 6 38.13 -29.36 -15.69
CA LEU A 6 37.24 -28.39 -16.33
C LEU A 6 36.38 -27.76 -15.19
N THR A 7 36.76 -26.57 -14.75
CA THR A 7 35.97 -25.81 -13.77
C THR A 7 34.83 -25.11 -14.52
N ILE A 8 33.63 -25.66 -14.42
CA ILE A 8 32.40 -25.04 -14.92
C ILE A 8 32.02 -23.92 -13.95
N LEU A 9 32.27 -22.67 -14.35
CA LEU A 9 31.81 -21.46 -13.64
C LEU A 9 30.32 -21.25 -13.95
N ILE A 10 29.44 -21.72 -13.07
CA ILE A 10 28.02 -21.45 -13.17
C ILE A 10 27.77 -20.00 -12.69
N PHE A 11 27.62 -19.09 -13.64
CA PHE A 11 27.10 -17.76 -13.36
C PHE A 11 25.62 -17.86 -12.96
N PHE A 12 25.34 -17.82 -11.67
CA PHE A 12 24.01 -17.53 -11.15
C PHE A 12 23.68 -16.08 -11.46
N VAL A 13 23.05 -15.84 -12.59
CA VAL A 13 22.36 -14.57 -12.84
C VAL A 13 21.13 -14.58 -11.96
N ALA A 14 21.25 -13.99 -10.76
CA ALA A 14 20.11 -13.65 -9.93
C ALA A 14 19.29 -12.58 -10.66
N THR A 15 18.37 -13.00 -11.50
CA THR A 15 17.30 -12.14 -11.98
C THR A 15 16.56 -11.68 -10.75
N ILE A 16 16.71 -10.39 -10.38
CA ILE A 16 15.81 -9.71 -9.44
C ILE A 16 14.49 -9.61 -10.18
N ALA A 17 13.74 -10.70 -10.24
CA ALA A 17 12.34 -10.66 -10.55
C ALA A 17 11.74 -9.75 -9.48
N ASN A 18 11.26 -8.56 -9.88
CA ASN A 18 10.31 -7.82 -9.07
C ASN A 18 9.19 -8.82 -8.81
N ALA A 19 9.15 -9.37 -7.60
CA ALA A 19 8.23 -10.43 -7.27
C ALA A 19 6.82 -9.85 -7.42
N TYR A 20 6.23 -10.09 -8.57
CA TYR A 20 4.81 -9.93 -8.82
C TYR A 20 4.14 -10.90 -7.85
N SER A 21 3.47 -10.35 -6.86
CA SER A 21 2.71 -11.15 -5.90
C SER A 21 1.24 -11.03 -6.30
N PRO A 22 0.70 -12.02 -7.02
CA PRO A 22 -0.69 -12.00 -7.40
C PRO A 22 -1.57 -12.07 -6.15
N ASN A 23 -2.67 -11.32 -6.16
CA ASN A 23 -3.68 -11.41 -5.13
C ASN A 23 -4.96 -12.04 -5.71
N THR A 24 -5.20 -13.28 -5.40
CA THR A 24 -6.42 -14.01 -5.76
C THR A 24 -7.59 -13.73 -4.80
N LYS A 25 -7.36 -12.97 -3.74
CA LYS A 25 -8.32 -12.69 -2.66
C LYS A 25 -9.13 -11.42 -2.91
N TRP A 26 -8.73 -10.63 -3.91
CA TRP A 26 -9.44 -9.39 -4.22
C TRP A 26 -10.96 -9.61 -4.40
N PRO A 27 -11.83 -8.67 -4.09
CA PRO A 27 -11.53 -7.25 -3.84
C PRO A 27 -10.96 -6.93 -2.47
N TYR A 28 -10.62 -7.90 -1.66
CA TYR A 28 -10.10 -7.71 -0.31
C TYR A 28 -8.59 -7.99 -0.22
N LEU A 29 -7.95 -7.42 0.80
CA LEU A 29 -6.55 -7.66 1.10
C LEU A 29 -6.33 -9.09 1.65
N ASN A 30 -7.23 -9.55 2.51
CA ASN A 30 -7.20 -10.89 3.11
C ASN A 30 -8.32 -11.76 2.54
N GLU A 31 -8.14 -13.07 2.57
CA GLU A 31 -9.14 -14.03 2.09
C GLU A 31 -10.43 -13.96 2.89
N ASN A 32 -10.30 -13.87 4.21
CA ASN A 32 -11.41 -13.83 5.12
C ASN A 32 -11.38 -12.56 5.97
N PHE A 33 -12.54 -12.17 6.48
CA PHE A 33 -12.62 -11.21 7.57
C PHE A 33 -12.03 -11.84 8.83
N ALA A 34 -11.13 -11.13 9.48
CA ALA A 34 -10.41 -11.60 10.66
C ALA A 34 -10.73 -10.73 11.86
N GLU A 35 -10.69 -11.34 13.04
CA GLU A 35 -10.87 -10.61 14.30
C GLU A 35 -9.85 -9.47 14.42
N GLY A 36 -10.33 -8.36 14.91
CA GLY A 36 -9.54 -7.18 15.09
C GLY A 36 -10.15 -6.22 16.10
N THR A 37 -9.36 -5.21 16.46
CA THR A 37 -9.76 -4.17 17.39
C THR A 37 -9.55 -2.81 16.74
N VAL A 38 -10.61 -2.02 16.67
CA VAL A 38 -10.56 -0.60 16.30
C VAL A 38 -10.35 0.23 17.55
N CYS A 39 -9.42 1.18 17.49
CA CYS A 39 -9.15 2.16 18.53
C CYS A 39 -9.67 3.53 18.10
N ARG A 40 -10.44 4.19 18.98
CA ARG A 40 -11.00 5.54 18.84
C ARG A 40 -10.73 6.31 20.13
N GLY A 41 -9.64 7.04 20.20
CA GLY A 41 -9.22 7.63 21.45
C GLY A 41 -9.00 6.57 22.54
N LYS A 42 -9.87 6.55 23.54
CA LYS A 42 -9.85 5.56 24.62
C LYS A 42 -10.81 4.39 24.41
N GLU A 43 -11.67 4.46 23.39
CA GLU A 43 -12.65 3.43 23.12
C GLU A 43 -12.05 2.35 22.20
N HIS A 44 -12.40 1.10 22.48
CA HIS A 44 -12.00 -0.05 21.71
C HIS A 44 -13.24 -0.86 21.32
N SER A 45 -13.34 -1.21 20.06
CA SER A 45 -14.42 -2.04 19.54
C SER A 45 -13.84 -3.25 18.81
N VAL A 46 -14.38 -4.43 19.09
CA VAL A 46 -13.96 -5.69 18.48
C VAL A 46 -14.98 -6.12 17.44
N ALA A 47 -14.50 -6.48 16.25
CA ALA A 47 -15.31 -7.06 15.18
C ALA A 47 -14.42 -7.86 14.22
N LYS A 48 -15.00 -8.41 13.17
CA LYS A 48 -14.23 -9.01 12.07
C LYS A 48 -14.04 -7.97 10.97
N PHE A 49 -12.79 -7.72 10.60
CA PHE A 49 -12.39 -6.68 9.65
C PHE A 49 -11.70 -7.25 8.42
N ASN A 50 -11.82 -6.52 7.31
CA ASN A 50 -10.99 -6.68 6.13
C ASN A 50 -10.80 -5.31 5.42
N ILE A 51 -9.77 -5.17 4.59
CA ILE A 51 -9.51 -3.96 3.81
C ILE A 51 -9.97 -4.21 2.38
N HIS A 52 -10.92 -3.38 1.91
CA HIS A 52 -11.39 -3.42 0.54
C HIS A 52 -10.39 -2.65 -0.36
N LEU A 53 -9.77 -3.34 -1.30
CA LEU A 53 -8.64 -2.81 -2.08
C LEU A 53 -9.03 -1.77 -3.14
N VAL A 54 -10.28 -1.83 -3.64
CA VAL A 54 -10.76 -0.91 -4.69
C VAL A 54 -10.89 0.50 -4.12
N ASP A 55 -11.60 0.60 -3.00
CA ASP A 55 -11.90 1.90 -2.37
C ASP A 55 -10.89 2.23 -1.27
N ASN A 56 -10.02 1.29 -0.94
CA ASN A 56 -9.07 1.34 0.18
C ASN A 56 -9.73 1.68 1.51
N VAL A 57 -10.86 1.03 1.77
CA VAL A 57 -11.70 1.24 2.95
C VAL A 57 -11.67 0.03 3.88
N LEU A 58 -11.87 0.29 5.17
CA LEU A 58 -12.04 -0.74 6.18
C LEU A 58 -13.50 -1.20 6.17
N HIS A 59 -13.72 -2.47 5.87
CA HIS A 59 -15.00 -3.13 6.03
C HIS A 59 -15.01 -3.95 7.33
N TYR A 60 -16.17 -4.04 7.96
CA TYR A 60 -16.36 -4.92 9.12
C TYR A 60 -17.70 -5.64 9.03
N ILE A 61 -17.76 -6.82 9.65
CA ILE A 61 -19.01 -7.55 9.84
C ILE A 61 -19.62 -7.07 11.14
N ASN A 62 -20.83 -6.53 11.07
CA ASN A 62 -21.57 -6.12 12.25
C ASN A 62 -22.07 -7.38 12.98
N PRO A 63 -21.74 -7.57 14.27
CA PRO A 63 -22.13 -8.76 15.02
C PRO A 63 -23.66 -8.89 15.25
N ASP A 64 -24.41 -7.81 15.09
CA ASP A 64 -25.86 -7.81 15.34
C ASP A 64 -26.68 -8.36 14.17
N ASP A 65 -26.18 -8.22 12.91
CA ASP A 65 -26.95 -8.59 11.71
C ASP A 65 -26.12 -9.34 10.65
N ASP A 66 -24.87 -9.66 10.94
CA ASP A 66 -23.91 -10.36 10.08
C ASP A 66 -23.68 -9.68 8.71
N LYS A 67 -24.02 -8.39 8.57
CA LYS A 67 -23.83 -7.64 7.33
C LYS A 67 -22.49 -6.93 7.32
N ILE A 68 -21.99 -6.67 6.10
CA ILE A 68 -20.78 -5.92 5.87
C ILE A 68 -21.09 -4.43 5.84
N TYR A 69 -20.37 -3.68 6.66
CA TYR A 69 -20.41 -2.22 6.75
C TYR A 69 -19.06 -1.61 6.47
N THR A 70 -19.08 -0.38 5.97
CA THR A 70 -17.87 0.45 5.83
C THR A 70 -17.65 1.26 7.08
N ALA A 71 -16.46 1.15 7.65
CA ALA A 71 -16.09 1.96 8.81
C ALA A 71 -15.79 3.41 8.41
N LYS A 72 -16.28 4.36 9.20
CA LYS A 72 -16.04 5.80 8.98
C LYS A 72 -14.63 6.16 9.46
N TYR A 73 -13.79 6.59 8.54
CA TYR A 73 -12.37 6.89 8.84
C TYR A 73 -12.15 8.03 9.83
N SER A 74 -12.99 9.07 9.80
CA SER A 74 -12.86 10.23 10.70
C SER A 74 -12.91 9.88 12.18
N GLU A 75 -13.29 8.66 12.50
CA GLU A 75 -13.49 8.19 13.86
C GLU A 75 -12.48 7.10 14.28
N ILE A 76 -11.51 6.74 13.40
CA ILE A 76 -10.60 5.62 13.64
C ILE A 76 -9.16 6.13 13.74
N ASP A 77 -8.53 5.95 14.90
CA ASP A 77 -7.10 6.23 15.08
C ASP A 77 -6.25 5.08 14.52
N SER A 78 -6.64 3.86 14.82
CA SER A 78 -5.97 2.65 14.33
C SER A 78 -6.88 1.43 14.38
N VAL A 79 -6.52 0.43 13.60
CA VAL A 79 -7.12 -0.91 13.67
C VAL A 79 -6.03 -1.96 13.73
N VAL A 80 -6.21 -2.96 14.59
CA VAL A 80 -5.35 -4.14 14.66
C VAL A 80 -6.13 -5.32 14.12
N ILE A 81 -5.67 -5.93 13.04
CA ILE A 81 -6.28 -7.12 12.41
C ILE A 81 -5.25 -8.24 12.42
N SER A 82 -5.57 -9.35 13.07
CA SER A 82 -4.65 -10.51 13.20
C SER A 82 -3.23 -10.10 13.65
N GLY A 83 -3.12 -9.20 14.63
CA GLY A 83 -1.84 -8.72 15.16
C GLY A 83 -1.12 -7.68 14.28
N THR A 84 -1.66 -7.31 13.13
CA THR A 84 -1.12 -6.28 12.25
C THR A 84 -1.83 -4.96 12.49
N THR A 85 -1.06 -3.90 12.78
CA THR A 85 -1.60 -2.55 13.01
C THR A 85 -1.70 -1.79 11.70
N TYR A 86 -2.86 -1.17 11.51
CA TYR A 86 -3.14 -0.26 10.41
C TYR A 86 -3.59 1.10 10.96
N VAL A 87 -3.25 2.15 10.23
CA VAL A 87 -3.66 3.54 10.54
C VAL A 87 -4.19 4.21 9.28
N GLN A 88 -5.03 5.21 9.48
CA GLN A 88 -5.43 6.05 8.37
C GLN A 88 -4.33 7.07 8.05
N CYS A 89 -4.03 7.26 6.78
CA CYS A 89 -3.08 8.23 6.27
C CYS A 89 -3.54 8.68 4.88
N ASP A 90 -3.75 9.98 4.68
CA ASP A 90 -4.18 10.56 3.41
C ASP A 90 -5.39 9.84 2.77
N GLY A 91 -6.43 9.59 3.59
CA GLY A 91 -7.65 8.89 3.16
C GLY A 91 -7.47 7.42 2.82
N LYS A 92 -6.34 6.81 3.14
CA LYS A 92 -6.00 5.41 2.89
C LYS A 92 -5.71 4.67 4.17
N ILE A 93 -5.99 3.37 4.19
CA ILE A 93 -5.57 2.48 5.28
C ILE A 93 -4.18 1.95 4.95
N MET A 94 -3.23 2.20 5.85
CA MET A 94 -1.84 1.79 5.68
C MET A 94 -1.36 0.95 6.85
N GLN A 95 -0.58 -0.08 6.56
CA GLN A 95 0.05 -0.91 7.57
C GLN A 95 1.21 -0.18 8.25
N VAL A 96 1.27 -0.22 9.56
CA VAL A 96 2.43 0.24 10.33
C VAL A 96 3.55 -0.81 10.22
N MET A 97 4.66 -0.41 9.61
CA MET A 97 5.82 -1.29 9.40
C MET A 97 6.87 -1.12 10.50
N ALA A 98 7.05 0.11 10.97
CA ALA A 98 7.97 0.45 12.05
C ALA A 98 7.50 1.74 12.73
N LYS A 99 7.83 1.91 14.00
CA LYS A 99 7.45 3.07 14.81
C LYS A 99 8.59 3.47 15.73
N SER A 100 8.79 4.79 15.90
CA SER A 100 9.67 5.38 16.90
C SER A 100 8.98 6.50 17.65
N SER A 101 9.69 7.19 18.53
CA SER A 101 9.18 8.39 19.19
C SER A 101 8.97 9.57 18.24
N ALA A 102 9.69 9.62 17.11
CA ALA A 102 9.60 10.67 16.10
C ALA A 102 8.45 10.44 15.10
N GLY A 103 8.01 9.19 14.93
CA GLY A 103 6.93 8.89 13.96
C GLY A 103 6.85 7.43 13.54
N MET A 104 6.36 7.20 12.33
CA MET A 104 6.09 5.86 11.82
C MET A 104 6.50 5.70 10.36
N VAL A 105 6.85 4.47 10.00
CA VAL A 105 6.95 4.02 8.61
C VAL A 105 5.69 3.24 8.28
N LEU A 106 4.99 3.67 7.25
CA LEU A 106 3.72 3.10 6.80
C LEU A 106 3.89 2.44 5.44
N ARG A 107 3.11 1.39 5.19
CA ARG A 107 3.04 0.71 3.89
C ARG A 107 1.61 0.72 3.38
N TYR A 108 1.45 1.25 2.18
CA TYR A 108 0.22 1.18 1.41
C TYR A 108 0.32 0.04 0.40
N ASP A 109 -0.51 -0.98 0.58
CA ASP A 109 -0.68 -2.07 -0.38
C ASP A 109 -1.91 -1.75 -1.24
N TYR A 110 -1.76 -1.76 -2.56
CA TYR A 110 -2.85 -1.49 -3.49
C TYR A 110 -2.80 -2.43 -4.69
N ALA A 111 -3.96 -2.72 -5.23
CA ALA A 111 -4.09 -3.54 -6.41
C ALA A 111 -4.03 -2.68 -7.68
N ASP A 112 -3.36 -3.18 -8.72
CA ASP A 112 -3.28 -2.53 -10.02
C ASP A 112 -4.50 -2.87 -10.88
N PHE A 113 -5.65 -2.30 -10.49
CA PHE A 113 -6.91 -2.54 -11.22
C PHE A 113 -6.88 -2.02 -12.66
N ASP A 114 -6.09 -0.98 -12.93
CA ASP A 114 -5.98 -0.45 -14.29
C ASP A 114 -5.34 -1.46 -15.25
N ALA A 115 -4.45 -2.31 -14.74
CA ALA A 115 -3.85 -3.38 -15.54
C ALA A 115 -4.87 -4.43 -16.02
N LEU A 116 -5.98 -4.61 -15.33
CA LEU A 116 -7.06 -5.51 -15.78
C LEU A 116 -7.77 -4.99 -17.04
N PHE A 117 -7.82 -3.66 -17.20
CA PHE A 117 -8.58 -3.00 -18.25
C PHE A 117 -7.72 -2.57 -19.45
N THR A 118 -6.39 -2.65 -19.34
CA THR A 118 -5.47 -2.30 -20.44
C THR A 118 -5.37 -3.36 -21.53
N GLN A 119 -5.95 -4.51 -21.35
CA GLN A 119 -5.74 -5.66 -22.26
C GLN A 119 -6.81 -5.93 -23.28
N ILE A 120 -7.90 -5.19 -23.41
CA ILE A 120 -8.88 -5.55 -24.45
C ILE A 120 -9.57 -4.31 -25.04
N GLY A 121 -8.99 -3.76 -26.09
CA GLY A 121 -9.76 -3.15 -27.16
C GLY A 121 -9.97 -4.23 -28.22
N ALA A 122 -11.19 -4.40 -28.76
CA ALA A 122 -11.53 -5.38 -29.78
C ALA A 122 -10.68 -5.30 -31.07
N TYR A 123 -9.77 -4.36 -31.17
CA TYR A 123 -8.79 -4.15 -32.24
C TYR A 123 -7.39 -3.78 -31.73
N GLY A 124 -7.01 -4.20 -30.52
CA GLY A 124 -5.66 -3.93 -29.99
C GLY A 124 -5.40 -2.47 -29.59
N THR A 125 -6.42 -1.62 -29.56
CA THR A 125 -6.33 -0.26 -29.04
C THR A 125 -6.57 -0.26 -27.54
N SER A 126 -5.60 0.26 -26.77
CA SER A 126 -5.74 0.55 -25.35
C SER A 126 -6.97 1.43 -25.15
N LEU A 127 -7.92 1.02 -24.29
CA LEU A 127 -9.05 1.83 -23.86
C LEU A 127 -8.64 3.02 -22.97
N ASN A 128 -7.33 3.23 -22.82
CA ASN A 128 -6.76 4.35 -22.08
C ASN A 128 -6.62 5.59 -22.99
N THR A 129 -7.71 5.98 -23.67
CA THR A 129 -7.80 7.31 -24.24
C THR A 129 -8.06 8.28 -23.11
N GLY A 130 -6.99 8.80 -22.55
CA GLY A 130 -7.01 9.90 -21.59
C GLY A 130 -7.53 11.19 -22.23
N SER A 131 -8.83 11.25 -22.51
CA SER A 131 -9.53 12.52 -22.67
C SER A 131 -9.83 13.02 -21.26
N GLY A 132 -9.12 14.04 -20.82
CA GLY A 132 -9.32 14.71 -19.54
C GLY A 132 -10.68 15.40 -19.47
N ARG A 133 -11.74 14.63 -19.45
CA ARG A 133 -13.10 15.10 -19.19
C ARG A 133 -13.31 15.05 -17.69
N ASN A 134 -13.56 16.22 -17.08
CA ASN A 134 -14.07 16.27 -15.71
C ASN A 134 -15.43 15.60 -15.67
N LEU A 135 -15.50 14.35 -15.24
CA LEU A 135 -16.74 13.61 -15.05
C LEU A 135 -17.45 14.14 -13.81
N SER A 136 -18.76 14.29 -13.87
CA SER A 136 -19.58 14.60 -12.70
C SER A 136 -19.52 13.48 -11.67
N SER A 137 -19.81 13.79 -10.41
CA SER A 137 -19.81 12.78 -9.32
C SER A 137 -20.75 11.62 -9.60
N LEU A 138 -21.84 11.85 -10.36
CA LEU A 138 -22.81 10.83 -10.76
C LEU A 138 -22.26 9.91 -11.85
N GLU A 139 -21.53 10.45 -12.82
CA GLU A 139 -20.84 9.67 -13.87
C GLU A 139 -19.73 8.83 -13.29
N LEU A 140 -18.96 9.38 -12.31
CA LEU A 140 -17.94 8.62 -11.57
C LEU A 140 -18.54 7.46 -10.76
N ALA A 141 -19.70 7.66 -10.11
CA ALA A 141 -20.39 6.60 -9.38
C ALA A 141 -20.89 5.49 -10.30
N GLY A 142 -21.45 5.85 -11.48
CA GLY A 142 -21.88 4.88 -12.50
C GLY A 142 -20.72 4.07 -13.06
N LEU A 143 -19.60 4.73 -13.37
CA LEU A 143 -18.38 4.07 -13.86
C LEU A 143 -17.75 3.15 -12.79
N ASN A 144 -17.77 3.55 -11.52
CA ASN A 144 -17.25 2.71 -10.43
C ASN A 144 -18.09 1.44 -10.26
N ASN A 145 -19.42 1.52 -10.36
CA ASN A 145 -20.28 0.35 -10.29
C ASN A 145 -20.08 -0.60 -11.48
N GLN A 146 -19.91 -0.07 -12.69
CA GLN A 146 -19.60 -0.88 -13.88
C GLN A 146 -18.20 -1.53 -13.76
N ARG A 147 -17.20 -0.78 -13.29
CA ARG A 147 -15.86 -1.31 -13.02
C ARG A 147 -15.89 -2.42 -11.99
N HIS A 148 -16.65 -2.24 -10.91
CA HIS A 148 -16.78 -3.27 -9.88
C HIS A 148 -17.39 -4.57 -10.41
N GLY A 149 -18.46 -4.47 -11.21
CA GLY A 149 -19.08 -5.62 -11.87
C GLY A 149 -18.13 -6.37 -12.81
N LEU A 150 -17.39 -5.63 -13.65
CA LEU A 150 -16.37 -6.20 -14.53
C LEU A 150 -15.25 -6.86 -13.74
N MET A 151 -14.78 -6.25 -12.66
CA MET A 151 -13.76 -6.84 -11.80
C MET A 151 -14.22 -8.15 -11.18
N LEU A 152 -15.46 -8.24 -10.70
CA LEU A 152 -15.99 -9.48 -10.16
C LEU A 152 -16.07 -10.59 -11.22
N GLN A 153 -16.42 -10.23 -12.45
CA GLN A 153 -16.42 -11.16 -13.58
C GLN A 153 -15.00 -11.65 -13.90
N GLU A 154 -14.02 -10.75 -14.00
CA GLU A 154 -12.62 -11.08 -14.24
C GLU A 154 -12.06 -12.01 -13.14
N LYS A 155 -12.46 -11.77 -11.87
CA LYS A 155 -12.11 -12.66 -10.77
C LYS A 155 -12.76 -14.05 -10.92
N HIS A 156 -14.02 -14.10 -11.34
CA HIS A 156 -14.74 -15.36 -11.59
C HIS A 156 -14.06 -16.16 -12.70
N ASP A 157 -13.52 -15.47 -13.70
CA ASP A 157 -12.74 -16.07 -14.79
C ASP A 157 -11.32 -16.48 -14.38
N GLY A 158 -11.00 -16.41 -13.08
CA GLY A 158 -9.72 -16.85 -12.51
C GLY A 158 -8.55 -15.90 -12.72
N LYS A 159 -8.81 -14.65 -13.11
CA LYS A 159 -7.73 -13.66 -13.27
C LYS A 159 -7.15 -13.22 -11.94
N GLU A 160 -5.83 -13.14 -11.90
CA GLU A 160 -5.08 -12.63 -10.78
C GLU A 160 -4.82 -11.13 -10.93
N ILE A 161 -4.80 -10.41 -9.80
CA ILE A 161 -4.47 -9.00 -9.79
C ILE A 161 -3.11 -8.75 -9.16
N GLY A 162 -2.29 -7.91 -9.81
CA GLY A 162 -0.98 -7.54 -9.28
C GLY A 162 -1.09 -6.59 -8.09
N MET A 163 -0.41 -6.93 -7.00
CA MET A 163 -0.29 -6.06 -5.85
C MET A 163 0.96 -5.20 -5.96
N ARG A 164 0.79 -3.91 -5.75
CA ARG A 164 1.86 -2.92 -5.63
C ARG A 164 1.91 -2.38 -4.21
N LYS A 165 3.07 -1.86 -3.82
CA LYS A 165 3.28 -1.27 -2.50
C LYS A 165 4.03 0.05 -2.61
N LYS A 166 3.61 1.01 -1.77
CA LYS A 166 4.29 2.28 -1.55
C LYS A 166 4.56 2.44 -0.05
N TYR A 167 5.62 3.15 0.27
CA TYR A 167 5.93 3.50 1.65
C TYR A 167 5.67 4.98 1.88
N PHE A 168 5.23 5.29 3.10
CA PHE A 168 4.98 6.64 3.59
C PHE A 168 5.68 6.82 4.94
N LEU A 169 6.00 8.06 5.25
CA LEU A 169 6.53 8.46 6.54
C LEU A 169 5.51 9.36 7.22
N ARG A 170 5.17 9.05 8.46
CA ARG A 170 4.44 9.96 9.34
C ARG A 170 5.44 10.56 10.32
N ILE A 171 5.66 11.88 10.23
CA ILE A 171 6.60 12.65 11.06
C ILE A 171 5.78 13.70 11.79
N GLY A 172 5.55 13.50 13.08
CA GLY A 172 4.59 14.30 13.84
C GLY A 172 3.17 14.17 13.25
N LYS A 173 2.67 15.27 12.65
CA LYS A 173 1.34 15.32 12.00
C LYS A 173 1.43 15.33 10.46
N ILE A 174 2.62 15.20 9.90
CA ILE A 174 2.86 15.29 8.47
C ILE A 174 3.01 13.90 7.89
N ASP A 175 2.22 13.58 6.86
CA ASP A 175 2.30 12.34 6.10
C ASP A 175 2.90 12.64 4.72
N ILE A 176 3.97 11.94 4.35
CA ILE A 176 4.65 12.10 3.04
C ILE A 176 5.00 10.75 2.43
N GLU A 177 5.08 10.68 1.09
CA GLU A 177 5.62 9.50 0.43
C GLU A 177 7.12 9.34 0.75
N ALA A 178 7.54 8.11 1.03
CA ALA A 178 8.91 7.80 1.43
C ALA A 178 9.87 7.86 0.24
N ASN A 179 10.23 9.06 -0.15
CA ASN A 179 11.24 9.35 -1.15
C ASN A 179 12.04 10.60 -0.77
N LYS A 180 13.25 10.71 -1.31
CA LYS A 180 14.16 11.82 -1.01
C LYS A 180 13.54 13.20 -1.26
N LYS A 181 12.86 13.36 -2.41
CA LYS A 181 12.28 14.63 -2.83
C LYS A 181 11.21 15.15 -1.87
N ASP A 182 10.35 14.26 -1.39
CA ASP A 182 9.25 14.67 -0.50
C ASP A 182 9.76 14.91 0.93
N VAL A 183 10.74 14.15 1.39
CA VAL A 183 11.43 14.42 2.66
C VAL A 183 12.14 15.78 2.62
N GLU A 184 12.83 16.12 1.52
CA GLU A 184 13.53 17.40 1.39
C GLU A 184 12.60 18.62 1.38
N LYS A 185 11.32 18.45 1.06
CA LYS A 185 10.33 19.53 1.13
C LYS A 185 9.95 19.95 2.54
N ILE A 186 10.00 18.99 3.48
CA ILE A 186 9.61 19.24 4.87
C ILE A 186 10.80 19.52 5.80
N LEU A 187 12.02 19.47 5.26
CA LEU A 187 13.22 19.76 6.03
C LEU A 187 13.24 21.24 6.49
N PRO A 188 13.53 21.50 7.77
CA PRO A 188 13.86 22.84 8.23
C PRO A 188 15.03 23.43 7.44
N ALA A 189 15.04 24.75 7.26
CA ALA A 189 16.03 25.42 6.42
C ALA A 189 17.47 25.25 6.92
N ASP A 190 17.63 25.16 8.24
CA ASP A 190 18.91 24.95 8.95
C ASP A 190 19.40 23.51 8.93
N SER A 191 18.53 22.56 8.66
CA SER A 191 18.84 21.12 8.69
C SER A 191 19.39 20.57 7.36
N LYS A 192 19.52 21.41 6.33
CA LYS A 192 19.92 20.93 4.99
C LYS A 192 21.33 20.33 4.94
N GLU A 193 22.29 20.90 5.68
CA GLU A 193 23.66 20.39 5.70
C GLU A 193 23.76 19.10 6.52
N SER A 194 23.10 19.05 7.68
CA SER A 194 23.01 17.82 8.48
C SER A 194 22.30 16.69 7.73
N TRP A 195 21.28 17.00 6.94
CA TRP A 195 20.59 16.04 6.06
C TRP A 195 21.53 15.45 4.99
N LYS A 196 22.34 16.29 4.33
CA LYS A 196 23.34 15.80 3.35
C LYS A 196 24.35 14.86 4.00
N LEU A 197 24.83 15.24 5.19
CA LEU A 197 25.77 14.40 5.96
C LEU A 197 25.11 13.09 6.40
N PHE A 198 23.87 13.15 6.87
CA PHE A 198 23.07 12.00 7.23
C PHE A 198 22.92 11.01 6.06
N LEU A 199 22.56 11.49 4.86
CA LEU A 199 22.43 10.65 3.67
C LEU A 199 23.77 10.03 3.23
N LYS A 200 24.87 10.76 3.39
CA LYS A 200 26.21 10.27 3.08
C LYS A 200 26.62 9.10 4.01
N ASN A 201 26.29 9.22 5.29
CA ASN A 201 26.65 8.25 6.32
C ASN A 201 25.71 7.03 6.35
N ASN A 202 24.43 7.24 6.03
CA ASN A 202 23.39 6.22 6.11
C ASN A 202 22.86 5.89 4.72
N LYS A 203 23.41 4.96 3.99
CA LYS A 203 22.97 4.55 2.64
C LYS A 203 21.48 4.17 2.61
N ILE A 204 20.57 5.16 2.63
CA ILE A 204 19.12 4.98 2.78
C ILE A 204 18.55 4.15 1.64
N LYS A 205 17.87 3.06 2.00
CA LYS A 205 17.12 2.18 1.10
C LYS A 205 15.63 2.52 1.20
N TRP A 206 15.13 3.34 0.28
CA TRP A 206 13.77 3.89 0.27
C TRP A 206 12.62 2.87 0.16
N LYS A 207 12.94 1.59 0.01
CA LYS A 207 11.97 0.48 -0.03
C LYS A 207 12.13 -0.50 1.15
N LYS A 208 12.93 -0.14 2.17
CA LYS A 208 13.16 -0.98 3.36
C LYS A 208 12.70 -0.25 4.62
N PRO A 209 11.72 -0.78 5.36
CA PRO A 209 11.17 -0.12 6.55
C PRO A 209 12.22 0.26 7.59
N GLU A 210 13.20 -0.61 7.84
CA GLU A 210 14.26 -0.39 8.83
C GLU A 210 15.12 0.82 8.45
N SER A 211 15.40 0.97 7.15
CA SER A 211 16.18 2.11 6.64
C SER A 211 15.34 3.40 6.63
N LEU A 212 14.04 3.29 6.40
CA LEU A 212 13.11 4.43 6.44
C LEU A 212 12.89 4.93 7.86
N LEU A 213 12.96 4.05 8.87
CA LEU A 213 12.86 4.46 10.26
C LEU A 213 14.00 5.39 10.66
N LEU A 214 15.22 5.21 10.12
CA LEU A 214 16.35 6.14 10.32
C LEU A 214 16.02 7.53 9.79
N VAL A 215 15.25 7.62 8.68
CA VAL A 215 14.80 8.91 8.14
C VAL A 215 13.81 9.57 9.08
N VAL A 216 12.86 8.80 9.64
CA VAL A 216 11.90 9.30 10.64
C VAL A 216 12.64 9.80 11.88
N ASP A 217 13.62 9.04 12.37
CA ASP A 217 14.41 9.39 13.57
C ASP A 217 15.29 10.63 13.37
N PHE A 218 15.64 10.97 12.12
CA PHE A 218 16.35 12.22 11.81
C PHE A 218 15.55 13.48 12.22
N PHE A 219 14.22 13.39 12.28
CA PHE A 219 13.32 14.49 12.68
C PHE A 219 12.97 14.47 14.17
N LYS A 220 13.71 13.72 14.97
CA LYS A 220 13.41 13.57 16.41
C LYS A 220 13.80 14.79 17.25
N ASP A 221 14.74 15.60 16.74
CA ASP A 221 15.35 16.71 17.48
C ASP A 221 14.63 18.04 17.24
#